data_bdda09e86e055a89751452849f779bda
#
_entry.id   bdda09e86e055a89751452849f779bda
#
_cell.length_a   1.000
_cell.length_b   1.000
_cell.length_c   1.000
_cell.angle_alpha   90.00
_cell.angle_beta   90.00
_cell.angle_gamma   90.00
#
_symmetry.space_group_name_H-M   'P 1'
#
loop_
_entity.id
_entity.type
_entity.pdbx_description
1 polymer ?
#
loop_
_entity_poly.entity_id
_entity_poly.type
_entity_poly.pdbx_seq_one_letter_code
_entity_poly.pdbx_strand_id
1 'polypeptide(L)'
;MRLLTATLVLWIGVVHAPASVLAHAEIIDITPADGSSASAAPTEFRITFNEQVGLERDAVRIVDSTGRQVDVAPEVADGVTVRQALPPLADGWYLATWTVTSIDGHILNQAATFGVGAASEASHAAALALRRSTAPSNWAVRFAADLALLIAVGATVAWAFMAARSSRVQQLRRLSGARLGSAATAPCLAWPAFPCLRWRR
;
A
#
# COMPACT_ATOMS: atom_id res chain seq x y z
N MET A 1 15.64 -2.81 28.91
CA MET A 1 16.09 -3.39 27.63
C MET A 1 15.19 -4.54 27.18
N ARG A 2 14.88 -5.54 27.99
CA ARG A 2 14.08 -6.72 27.59
C ARG A 2 12.67 -6.40 27.09
N LEU A 3 11.96 -5.42 27.63
CA LEU A 3 10.63 -4.99 27.20
C LEU A 3 10.65 -4.26 25.84
N LEU A 4 11.67 -3.44 25.58
CA LEU A 4 11.82 -2.73 24.30
C LEU A 4 12.16 -3.68 23.14
N THR A 5 12.96 -4.73 23.40
CA THR A 5 13.25 -5.75 22.38
C THR A 5 12.03 -6.62 22.11
N ALA A 6 11.22 -6.95 23.14
CA ALA A 6 10.00 -7.73 22.95
C ALA A 6 8.94 -6.97 22.13
N THR A 7 8.74 -5.67 22.39
CA THR A 7 7.83 -4.84 21.58
C THR A 7 8.31 -4.66 20.15
N LEU A 8 9.61 -4.49 19.92
CA LEU A 8 10.16 -4.37 18.56
C LEU A 8 9.98 -5.68 17.76
N VAL A 9 10.22 -6.84 18.37
CA VAL A 9 10.03 -8.15 17.73
C VAL A 9 8.55 -8.39 17.44
N LEU A 10 7.64 -8.01 18.34
CA LEU A 10 6.19 -8.11 18.11
C LEU A 10 5.75 -7.23 16.95
N TRP A 11 6.25 -5.99 16.84
CA TRP A 11 5.95 -5.07 15.74
C TRP A 11 6.47 -5.59 14.40
N ILE A 12 7.69 -6.12 14.36
CA ILE A 12 8.27 -6.73 13.15
C ILE A 12 7.45 -7.95 12.73
N GLY A 13 7.00 -8.78 13.68
CA GLY A 13 6.15 -9.94 13.42
C GLY A 13 4.79 -9.58 12.83
N VAL A 14 4.15 -8.50 13.28
CA VAL A 14 2.86 -8.02 12.75
C VAL A 14 2.99 -7.44 11.34
N VAL A 15 4.09 -6.74 11.03
CA VAL A 15 4.33 -6.14 9.71
C VAL A 15 4.70 -7.20 8.66
N HIS A 16 5.26 -8.35 9.09
CA HIS A 16 5.68 -9.44 8.21
C HIS A 16 4.73 -10.64 8.24
N ALA A 17 3.54 -10.52 8.84
CA ALA A 17 2.54 -11.55 8.69
C ALA A 17 2.21 -11.66 7.19
N PRO A 18 2.44 -12.83 6.53
CA PRO A 18 2.07 -12.98 5.14
C PRO A 18 0.55 -12.81 5.08
N ALA A 19 0.08 -11.72 4.46
CA ALA A 19 -1.29 -11.68 4.01
C ALA A 19 -1.47 -12.92 3.12
N SER A 20 -2.49 -13.71 3.37
CA SER A 20 -2.84 -14.87 2.54
C SER A 20 -3.05 -14.39 1.10
N VAL A 21 -2.03 -14.62 0.26
CA VAL A 21 -1.97 -14.16 -1.15
C VAL A 21 -2.91 -14.98 -2.07
N LEU A 22 -3.72 -15.88 -1.52
CA LEU A 22 -4.50 -16.87 -2.28
C LEU A 22 -5.99 -16.54 -2.44
N ALA A 23 -6.41 -15.33 -2.18
CA ALA A 23 -7.84 -14.96 -2.15
C ALA A 23 -8.26 -13.92 -3.21
N HIS A 24 -7.48 -13.69 -4.27
CA HIS A 24 -7.87 -12.74 -5.32
C HIS A 24 -8.05 -13.48 -6.64
N ALA A 25 -9.14 -13.15 -7.34
CA ALA A 25 -9.35 -13.63 -8.69
C ALA A 25 -8.18 -13.20 -9.59
N GLU A 26 -7.53 -14.16 -10.21
CA GLU A 26 -6.44 -13.95 -11.17
C GLU A 26 -6.91 -14.35 -12.56
N ILE A 27 -6.51 -13.60 -13.56
CA ILE A 27 -6.83 -13.89 -14.95
C ILE A 27 -5.90 -15.00 -15.44
N ILE A 28 -6.51 -16.09 -15.92
CA ILE A 28 -5.80 -17.21 -16.53
C ILE A 28 -5.66 -17.00 -18.05
N ASP A 29 -6.74 -16.50 -18.68
CA ASP A 29 -6.78 -16.30 -20.14
C ASP A 29 -7.68 -15.13 -20.53
N ILE A 30 -7.30 -14.44 -21.61
CA ILE A 30 -8.12 -13.41 -22.25
C ILE A 30 -8.12 -13.68 -23.75
N THR A 31 -9.30 -13.70 -24.34
CA THR A 31 -9.45 -13.86 -25.80
C THR A 31 -10.36 -12.76 -26.35
N PRO A 32 -9.92 -11.91 -27.32
CA PRO A 32 -8.56 -11.85 -27.88
C PRO A 32 -7.50 -11.49 -26.84
N ALA A 33 -6.28 -11.99 -26.99
CA ALA A 33 -5.20 -11.72 -26.05
C ALA A 33 -4.84 -10.23 -26.00
N ASP A 34 -4.45 -9.72 -24.83
CA ASP A 34 -4.07 -8.31 -24.65
C ASP A 34 -2.92 -7.93 -25.61
N GLY A 35 -3.10 -6.83 -26.33
CA GLY A 35 -2.16 -6.35 -27.33
C GLY A 35 -2.09 -7.17 -28.62
N SER A 36 -2.94 -8.18 -28.80
CA SER A 36 -2.99 -8.96 -30.03
C SER A 36 -3.83 -8.29 -31.12
N SER A 37 -3.58 -8.65 -32.37
CA SER A 37 -4.42 -8.25 -33.52
C SER A 37 -4.83 -9.49 -34.30
N ALA A 38 -6.10 -9.56 -34.66
CA ALA A 38 -6.67 -10.65 -35.44
C ALA A 38 -7.08 -10.12 -36.82
N SER A 39 -6.83 -10.89 -37.90
CA SER A 39 -7.22 -10.55 -39.27
C SER A 39 -8.74 -10.55 -39.47
N ALA A 40 -9.47 -11.30 -38.69
CA ALA A 40 -10.93 -11.36 -38.66
C ALA A 40 -11.48 -10.80 -37.36
N ALA A 41 -12.62 -10.12 -37.41
CA ALA A 41 -13.29 -9.60 -36.21
C ALA A 41 -13.70 -10.76 -35.29
N PRO A 42 -13.32 -10.74 -34.03
CA PRO A 42 -13.79 -11.71 -33.06
C PRO A 42 -15.30 -11.52 -32.82
N THR A 43 -15.99 -12.62 -32.57
CA THR A 43 -17.43 -12.59 -32.24
C THR A 43 -17.70 -12.58 -30.73
N GLU A 44 -16.65 -12.76 -29.93
CA GLU A 44 -16.72 -12.82 -28.47
C GLU A 44 -15.45 -12.23 -27.85
N PHE A 45 -15.60 -11.50 -26.75
CA PHE A 45 -14.53 -11.19 -25.82
C PHE A 45 -14.72 -12.07 -24.59
N ARG A 46 -13.68 -12.79 -24.18
CA ARG A 46 -13.76 -13.78 -23.11
C ARG A 46 -12.61 -13.59 -22.12
N ILE A 47 -12.94 -13.71 -20.83
CA ILE A 47 -11.98 -13.66 -19.75
C ILE A 47 -12.19 -14.91 -18.89
N THR A 48 -11.13 -15.67 -18.60
CA THR A 48 -11.15 -16.82 -17.71
C THR A 48 -10.34 -16.52 -16.46
N PHE A 49 -10.94 -16.74 -15.30
CA PHE A 49 -10.33 -16.53 -14.00
C PHE A 49 -9.98 -17.87 -13.33
N ASN A 50 -9.15 -17.81 -12.27
CA ASN A 50 -8.82 -18.97 -11.44
C ASN A 50 -9.97 -19.35 -10.49
N GLU A 51 -10.96 -18.48 -10.30
CA GLU A 51 -12.12 -18.67 -9.44
C GLU A 51 -13.39 -18.02 -10.04
N GLN A 52 -14.55 -18.31 -9.47
CA GLN A 52 -15.79 -17.61 -9.84
C GLN A 52 -15.74 -16.16 -9.44
N VAL A 53 -16.26 -15.30 -10.31
CA VAL A 53 -16.35 -13.86 -10.07
C VAL A 53 -17.80 -13.39 -10.15
N GLY A 54 -18.12 -12.39 -9.35
CA GLY A 54 -19.38 -11.66 -9.43
C GLY A 54 -19.33 -10.59 -10.52
N LEU A 55 -20.42 -10.45 -11.29
CA LEU A 55 -20.59 -9.39 -12.27
C LEU A 55 -21.55 -8.34 -11.72
N GLU A 56 -21.14 -7.08 -11.84
CA GLU A 56 -22.07 -5.94 -11.74
C GLU A 56 -22.73 -5.72 -13.11
N ARG A 57 -23.74 -4.90 -13.15
CA ARG A 57 -24.34 -4.50 -14.44
C ARG A 57 -23.31 -3.73 -15.27
N ASP A 58 -23.24 -4.02 -16.58
CA ASP A 58 -22.28 -3.42 -17.50
C ASP A 58 -20.82 -3.63 -17.04
N ALA A 59 -20.54 -4.81 -16.47
CA ALA A 59 -19.25 -5.19 -15.94
C ALA A 59 -18.16 -5.17 -17.02
N VAL A 60 -18.49 -5.45 -18.28
CA VAL A 60 -17.57 -5.39 -19.42
C VAL A 60 -17.97 -4.24 -20.33
N ARG A 61 -17.02 -3.35 -20.60
CA ARG A 61 -17.20 -2.22 -21.50
C ARG A 61 -16.15 -2.24 -22.59
N ILE A 62 -16.58 -2.08 -23.85
CA ILE A 62 -15.70 -2.05 -25.00
C ILE A 62 -15.85 -0.71 -25.72
N VAL A 63 -14.73 -0.06 -26.00
CA VAL A 63 -14.67 1.19 -26.76
C VAL A 63 -13.69 1.09 -27.92
N ASP A 64 -13.96 1.81 -29.01
CA ASP A 64 -13.02 1.96 -30.10
C ASP A 64 -11.87 2.94 -29.74
N SER A 65 -10.90 3.09 -30.62
CA SER A 65 -9.73 3.96 -30.43
C SER A 65 -10.08 5.45 -30.29
N THR A 66 -11.31 5.86 -30.60
CA THR A 66 -11.82 7.23 -30.40
C THR A 66 -12.50 7.41 -29.06
N GLY A 67 -12.68 6.32 -28.30
CA GLY A 67 -13.40 6.30 -27.02
C GLY A 67 -14.92 6.11 -27.17
N ARG A 68 -15.42 5.86 -28.38
CA ARG A 68 -16.82 5.59 -28.62
C ARG A 68 -17.15 4.18 -28.17
N GLN A 69 -18.18 4.02 -27.36
CA GLN A 69 -18.64 2.72 -26.89
C GLN A 69 -19.20 1.88 -28.03
N VAL A 70 -18.79 0.61 -28.06
CA VAL A 70 -19.40 -0.42 -28.91
C VAL A 70 -20.67 -0.88 -28.23
N ASP A 71 -21.76 -0.96 -28.99
CA ASP A 71 -23.04 -1.49 -28.49
C ASP A 71 -22.95 -3.01 -28.44
N VAL A 72 -22.86 -3.54 -27.23
CA VAL A 72 -22.70 -4.97 -26.95
C VAL A 72 -23.93 -5.49 -26.20
N ALA A 73 -24.24 -6.78 -26.37
CA ALA A 73 -25.22 -7.46 -25.56
C ALA A 73 -24.73 -7.56 -24.10
N PRO A 74 -25.62 -7.80 -23.11
CA PRO A 74 -25.19 -8.06 -21.74
C PRO A 74 -24.17 -9.20 -21.66
N GLU A 75 -23.20 -9.04 -20.78
CA GLU A 75 -22.21 -10.07 -20.47
C GLU A 75 -22.83 -11.27 -19.74
N VAL A 76 -22.20 -12.43 -19.89
CA VAL A 76 -22.63 -13.68 -19.24
C VAL A 76 -21.47 -14.26 -18.46
N ALA A 77 -21.71 -14.57 -17.17
CA ALA A 77 -20.80 -15.38 -16.37
C ALA A 77 -21.18 -16.85 -16.48
N ASP A 78 -20.20 -17.68 -16.84
CA ASP A 78 -20.31 -19.13 -16.92
C ASP A 78 -19.19 -19.77 -16.09
N GLY A 79 -19.49 -20.04 -14.82
CA GLY A 79 -18.50 -20.50 -13.86
C GLY A 79 -17.39 -19.49 -13.61
N VAL A 80 -16.17 -19.84 -14.03
CA VAL A 80 -14.97 -18.97 -13.92
C VAL A 80 -14.74 -18.09 -15.17
N THR A 81 -15.63 -18.15 -16.14
CA THR A 81 -15.47 -17.47 -17.43
C THR A 81 -16.51 -16.37 -17.59
N VAL A 82 -16.08 -15.18 -17.93
CA VAL A 82 -16.95 -14.07 -18.34
C VAL A 82 -16.88 -13.94 -19.86
N ARG A 83 -18.05 -13.91 -20.50
CA ARG A 83 -18.20 -13.82 -21.95
C ARG A 83 -18.99 -12.57 -22.32
N GLN A 84 -18.50 -11.86 -23.32
CA GLN A 84 -19.13 -10.69 -23.89
C GLN A 84 -19.27 -10.92 -25.39
N ALA A 85 -20.50 -11.10 -25.89
CA ALA A 85 -20.75 -11.19 -27.31
C ALA A 85 -20.40 -9.85 -28.00
N LEU A 86 -19.75 -9.92 -29.15
CA LEU A 86 -19.35 -8.76 -29.93
C LEU A 86 -20.17 -8.66 -31.21
N PRO A 87 -20.64 -7.48 -31.59
CA PRO A 87 -21.18 -7.22 -32.92
C PRO A 87 -20.05 -7.28 -33.97
N PRO A 88 -20.38 -7.23 -35.26
CA PRO A 88 -19.35 -7.03 -36.29
C PRO A 88 -18.55 -5.77 -36.01
N LEU A 89 -17.24 -5.93 -35.80
CA LEU A 89 -16.31 -4.84 -35.52
C LEU A 89 -15.63 -4.38 -36.82
N ALA A 90 -15.46 -3.08 -36.97
CA ALA A 90 -14.65 -2.50 -38.02
C ALA A 90 -13.15 -2.70 -37.76
N ASP A 91 -12.33 -2.53 -38.80
CA ASP A 91 -10.88 -2.52 -38.64
C ASP A 91 -10.44 -1.41 -37.71
N GLY A 92 -9.59 -1.74 -36.74
CA GLY A 92 -9.08 -0.80 -35.76
C GLY A 92 -8.71 -1.44 -34.43
N TRP A 93 -8.26 -0.62 -33.47
CA TRP A 93 -7.96 -1.04 -32.11
C TRP A 93 -9.11 -0.71 -31.17
N TYR A 94 -9.34 -1.63 -30.24
CA TYR A 94 -10.37 -1.56 -29.23
C TYR A 94 -9.75 -1.68 -27.84
N LEU A 95 -10.40 -1.03 -26.86
CA LEU A 95 -10.10 -1.17 -25.45
C LEU A 95 -11.28 -1.83 -24.77
N ALA A 96 -11.06 -3.00 -24.20
CA ALA A 96 -11.98 -3.66 -23.28
C ALA A 96 -11.59 -3.33 -21.84
N THR A 97 -12.53 -2.90 -21.03
CA THR A 97 -12.38 -2.69 -19.60
C THR A 97 -13.41 -3.54 -18.87
N TRP A 98 -13.05 -4.08 -17.72
CA TRP A 98 -14.01 -4.83 -16.91
C TRP A 98 -13.82 -4.59 -15.43
N THR A 99 -14.92 -4.75 -14.71
CA THR A 99 -15.00 -4.70 -13.26
C THR A 99 -15.67 -5.96 -12.76
N VAL A 100 -14.96 -6.76 -11.97
CA VAL A 100 -15.50 -7.97 -11.37
C VAL A 100 -15.21 -8.00 -9.88
N THR A 101 -16.03 -8.72 -9.12
CA THR A 101 -15.83 -8.92 -7.70
C THR A 101 -15.41 -10.37 -7.46
N SER A 102 -14.26 -10.59 -6.83
CA SER A 102 -13.79 -11.91 -6.45
C SER A 102 -14.62 -12.49 -5.30
N ILE A 103 -14.48 -13.81 -5.05
CA ILE A 103 -15.24 -14.50 -4.00
C ILE A 103 -14.93 -13.93 -2.59
N ASP A 104 -13.75 -13.34 -2.40
CA ASP A 104 -13.36 -12.67 -1.16
C ASP A 104 -13.86 -11.21 -1.02
N GLY A 105 -14.64 -10.73 -2.00
CA GLY A 105 -15.22 -9.40 -2.03
C GLY A 105 -14.33 -8.29 -2.59
N HIS A 106 -13.13 -8.60 -3.09
CA HIS A 106 -12.27 -7.60 -3.71
C HIS A 106 -12.74 -7.26 -5.13
N ILE A 107 -12.77 -5.97 -5.44
CA ILE A 107 -13.11 -5.46 -6.77
C ILE A 107 -11.86 -5.39 -7.62
N LEU A 108 -11.89 -6.07 -8.76
CA LEU A 108 -10.82 -6.03 -9.78
C LEU A 108 -11.28 -5.17 -10.95
N ASN A 109 -10.51 -4.12 -11.24
CA ASN A 109 -10.67 -3.27 -12.41
C ASN A 109 -9.47 -3.47 -13.32
N GLN A 110 -9.69 -4.00 -14.51
CA GLN A 110 -8.62 -4.28 -15.46
C GLN A 110 -9.02 -3.90 -16.88
N ALA A 111 -8.05 -3.94 -17.79
CA ALA A 111 -8.25 -3.55 -19.18
C ALA A 111 -7.32 -4.34 -20.11
N ALA A 112 -7.81 -4.65 -21.30
CA ALA A 112 -7.02 -5.21 -22.39
C ALA A 112 -7.31 -4.46 -23.69
N THR A 113 -6.33 -4.44 -24.59
CA THR A 113 -6.48 -3.90 -25.94
C THR A 113 -6.40 -5.02 -26.95
N PHE A 114 -7.18 -4.93 -28.02
CA PHE A 114 -7.08 -5.87 -29.15
C PHE A 114 -7.34 -5.15 -30.48
N GLY A 115 -6.69 -5.64 -31.54
CA GLY A 115 -6.81 -5.14 -32.88
C GLY A 115 -7.66 -6.03 -33.78
N VAL A 116 -8.35 -5.44 -34.75
CA VAL A 116 -9.17 -6.12 -35.75
C VAL A 116 -8.75 -5.66 -37.14
N GLY A 117 -8.54 -6.61 -38.04
CA GLY A 117 -8.24 -6.30 -39.46
C GLY A 117 -6.96 -5.50 -39.66
N ALA A 118 -6.99 -4.55 -40.58
CA ALA A 118 -5.88 -3.66 -40.93
C ALA A 118 -5.77 -2.50 -39.93
N ALA A 119 -5.61 -2.79 -38.65
CA ALA A 119 -5.53 -1.81 -37.58
C ALA A 119 -4.22 -1.00 -37.63
N SER A 120 -4.31 0.33 -37.64
CA SER A 120 -3.14 1.21 -37.74
C SER A 120 -2.42 1.41 -36.40
N GLU A 121 -1.11 1.70 -36.44
CA GLU A 121 -0.33 2.07 -35.26
C GLU A 121 -0.89 3.31 -34.54
N ALA A 122 -1.45 4.27 -35.27
CA ALA A 122 -2.07 5.45 -34.68
C ALA A 122 -3.31 5.08 -33.85
N SER A 123 -4.15 4.15 -34.32
CA SER A 123 -5.29 3.64 -33.54
C SER A 123 -4.86 2.82 -32.35
N HIS A 124 -3.75 2.07 -32.44
CA HIS A 124 -3.14 1.38 -31.30
C HIS A 124 -2.67 2.36 -30.23
N ALA A 125 -1.91 3.38 -30.62
CA ALA A 125 -1.45 4.41 -29.68
C ALA A 125 -2.62 5.12 -28.97
N ALA A 126 -3.73 5.39 -29.71
CA ALA A 126 -4.92 5.98 -29.14
C ALA A 126 -5.62 5.04 -28.13
N ALA A 127 -5.77 3.76 -28.44
CA ALA A 127 -6.34 2.77 -27.51
C ALA A 127 -5.48 2.64 -26.22
N LEU A 128 -4.15 2.63 -26.36
CA LEU A 128 -3.25 2.64 -25.20
C LEU A 128 -3.32 3.94 -24.37
N ALA A 129 -3.57 5.09 -25.00
CA ALA A 129 -3.77 6.34 -24.29
C ALA A 129 -5.08 6.31 -23.46
N LEU A 130 -6.16 5.79 -24.04
CA LEU A 130 -7.42 5.55 -23.32
C LEU A 130 -7.23 4.60 -22.13
N ARG A 131 -6.51 3.49 -22.32
CA ARG A 131 -6.18 2.54 -21.24
C ARG A 131 -5.45 3.23 -20.08
N ARG A 132 -4.50 4.12 -20.35
CA ARG A 132 -3.79 4.89 -19.32
C ARG A 132 -4.71 5.83 -18.56
N SER A 133 -5.68 6.45 -19.24
CA SER A 133 -6.62 7.37 -18.60
C SER A 133 -7.67 6.66 -17.74
N THR A 134 -7.98 5.39 -18.04
CA THR A 134 -8.93 4.58 -17.24
C THR A 134 -8.27 3.86 -16.06
N ALA A 135 -6.94 3.75 -16.03
CA ALA A 135 -6.22 3.14 -14.93
C ALA A 135 -6.38 3.98 -13.63
N PRO A 136 -6.79 3.39 -12.50
CA PRO A 136 -6.94 4.13 -11.26
C PRO A 136 -5.57 4.66 -10.79
N SER A 137 -5.38 5.97 -10.89
CA SER A 137 -4.13 6.64 -10.48
C SER A 137 -4.09 6.92 -8.97
N ASN A 138 -4.19 5.88 -8.16
CA ASN A 138 -4.11 6.01 -6.70
C ASN A 138 -2.68 5.88 -6.13
N TRP A 139 -1.66 5.83 -7.00
CA TRP A 139 -0.26 5.73 -6.58
C TRP A 139 0.15 6.88 -5.65
N ALA A 140 -0.33 8.09 -5.91
CA ALA A 140 -0.02 9.26 -5.08
C ALA A 140 -0.63 9.13 -3.67
N VAL A 141 -1.86 8.61 -3.57
CA VAL A 141 -2.52 8.36 -2.29
C VAL A 141 -1.81 7.25 -1.52
N ARG A 142 -1.43 6.17 -2.18
CA ARG A 142 -0.63 5.08 -1.58
C ARG A 142 0.72 5.58 -1.12
N PHE A 143 1.45 6.30 -1.96
CA PHE A 143 2.73 6.89 -1.60
C PHE A 143 2.62 7.84 -0.40
N ALA A 144 1.59 8.69 -0.37
CA ALA A 144 1.35 9.58 0.76
C ALA A 144 1.04 8.81 2.05
N ALA A 145 0.27 7.73 1.97
CA ALA A 145 -0.04 6.87 3.11
C ALA A 145 1.20 6.14 3.63
N ASP A 146 2.02 5.58 2.74
CA ASP A 146 3.28 4.90 3.09
C ASP A 146 4.28 5.87 3.73
N LEU A 147 4.39 7.08 3.18
CA LEU A 147 5.25 8.15 3.72
C LEU A 147 4.78 8.58 5.10
N ALA A 148 3.47 8.76 5.30
CA ALA A 148 2.90 9.11 6.60
C ALA A 148 3.17 8.02 7.65
N LEU A 149 3.06 6.75 7.26
CA LEU A 149 3.38 5.60 8.11
C LEU A 149 4.86 5.59 8.51
N LEU A 150 5.76 5.80 7.57
CA LEU A 150 7.21 5.86 7.82
C LEU A 150 7.57 7.01 8.78
N ILE A 151 6.96 8.19 8.60
CA ILE A 151 7.14 9.34 9.50
C ILE A 151 6.63 9.01 10.90
N ALA A 152 5.46 8.39 11.03
CA ALA A 152 4.87 8.03 12.32
C ALA A 152 5.75 7.00 13.06
N VAL A 153 6.24 5.97 12.38
CA VAL A 153 7.14 4.97 12.95
C VAL A 153 8.47 5.61 13.34
N GLY A 154 9.06 6.44 12.47
CA GLY A 154 10.30 7.16 12.77
C GLY A 154 10.18 8.09 13.97
N ALA A 155 9.09 8.83 14.08
CA ALA A 155 8.81 9.73 15.21
C ALA A 155 8.65 8.96 16.52
N THR A 156 7.94 7.83 16.53
CA THR A 156 7.77 6.98 17.72
C THR A 156 9.09 6.38 18.20
N VAL A 157 9.93 5.91 17.30
CA VAL A 157 11.27 5.40 17.61
C VAL A 157 12.17 6.50 18.17
N ALA A 158 12.20 7.67 17.53
CA ALA A 158 12.97 8.83 17.99
C ALA A 158 12.52 9.30 19.38
N TRP A 159 11.21 9.37 19.60
CA TRP A 159 10.65 9.74 20.91
C TRP A 159 11.03 8.72 21.99
N ALA A 160 10.90 7.42 21.71
CA ALA A 160 11.28 6.36 22.64
C ALA A 160 12.78 6.42 23.01
N PHE A 161 13.64 6.71 22.02
CA PHE A 161 15.07 6.86 22.22
C PHE A 161 15.39 8.09 23.11
N MET A 162 14.77 9.23 22.85
CA MET A 162 14.92 10.45 23.65
C MET A 162 14.42 10.26 25.07
N ALA A 163 13.27 9.62 25.25
CA ALA A 163 12.71 9.31 26.56
C ALA A 163 13.63 8.39 27.38
N ALA A 164 14.20 7.35 26.75
CA ALA A 164 15.16 6.45 27.37
C ALA A 164 16.47 7.17 27.78
N ARG A 165 16.91 8.14 26.97
CA ARG A 165 18.11 8.94 27.28
C ARG A 165 17.87 9.90 28.43
N SER A 166 16.72 10.57 28.47
CA SER A 166 16.36 11.51 29.54
C SER A 166 16.21 10.81 30.90
N SER A 167 15.62 9.63 30.94
CA SER A 167 15.49 8.82 32.16
C SER A 167 16.84 8.40 32.73
N ARG A 168 17.80 8.03 31.89
CA ARG A 168 19.18 7.71 32.33
C ARG A 168 19.90 8.91 32.92
N VAL A 169 19.77 10.09 32.32
CA VAL A 169 20.37 11.35 32.83
C VAL A 169 19.77 11.71 34.20
N GLN A 170 18.46 11.57 34.36
CA GLN A 170 17.81 11.83 35.66
C GLN A 170 18.26 10.82 36.74
N GLN A 171 18.42 9.55 36.38
CA GLN A 171 18.90 8.54 37.29
C GLN A 171 20.33 8.82 37.78
N LEU A 172 21.23 9.22 36.86
CA LEU A 172 22.59 9.63 37.20
C LEU A 172 22.63 10.87 38.08
N ARG A 173 21.78 11.88 37.84
CA ARG A 173 21.66 13.06 38.71
C ARG A 173 21.18 12.72 40.11
N ARG A 174 20.22 11.78 40.24
CA ARG A 174 19.77 11.30 41.56
C ARG A 174 20.88 10.60 42.36
N LEU A 175 21.68 9.77 41.69
CA LEU A 175 22.79 9.06 42.33
C LEU A 175 23.93 10.00 42.74
N SER A 176 24.24 11.04 41.95
CA SER A 176 25.25 12.06 42.31
C SER A 176 24.78 12.96 43.43
N GLY A 177 23.48 13.35 43.45
CA GLY A 177 22.88 14.11 44.55
C GLY A 177 22.85 13.37 45.88
N ALA A 178 22.59 12.05 45.83
CA ALA A 178 22.61 11.20 47.05
C ALA A 178 24.01 11.06 47.63
N ARG A 179 25.06 11.07 46.82
CA ARG A 179 26.46 11.02 47.33
C ARG A 179 26.91 12.34 48.00
N LEU A 180 26.40 13.48 47.54
CA LEU A 180 26.70 14.79 48.18
C LEU A 180 25.90 15.01 49.47
N GLY A 181 24.71 14.41 49.61
CA GLY A 181 23.90 14.47 50.81
C GLY A 181 24.44 13.62 51.99
N SER A 182 25.16 12.53 51.70
CA SER A 182 25.72 11.64 52.75
C SER A 182 27.06 12.11 53.29
N ALA A 183 27.72 13.11 52.70
CA ALA A 183 28.97 13.66 53.19
C ALA A 183 28.79 14.82 54.21
N ALA A 184 27.54 15.25 54.49
CA ALA A 184 27.26 16.42 55.33
C ALA A 184 26.87 16.09 56.77
N THR A 185 26.92 14.83 57.20
CA THR A 185 26.71 14.43 58.60
C THR A 185 27.94 13.77 59.18
N ALA A 186 29.08 14.50 59.18
CA ALA A 186 30.15 14.18 60.13
C ALA A 186 29.79 14.85 61.47
N PRO A 187 29.77 14.12 62.61
CA PRO A 187 29.56 14.74 63.92
C PRO A 187 30.74 15.65 64.22
N CYS A 188 30.49 16.93 64.51
CA CYS A 188 31.47 17.80 65.13
C CYS A 188 31.85 17.22 66.47
N LEU A 189 32.98 16.51 66.52
CA LEU A 189 33.64 16.23 67.81
C LEU A 189 34.15 17.55 68.36
N ALA A 190 33.62 17.93 69.47
CA ALA A 190 33.97 19.09 70.25
C ALA A 190 35.48 19.08 70.58
N TRP A 191 36.17 20.12 70.21
CA TRP A 191 37.49 20.44 70.63
C TRP A 191 37.44 21.62 71.60
N PRO A 192 38.18 21.57 72.73
CA PRO A 192 38.04 22.52 73.86
C PRO A 192 38.67 23.85 73.53
N ALA A 193 38.11 24.86 74.16
CA ALA A 193 38.37 26.26 74.09
C ALA A 193 39.85 26.67 74.09
N PHE A 194 40.26 27.51 73.13
CA PHE A 194 41.36 28.46 73.32
C PHE A 194 40.85 29.89 73.31
N PRO A 195 41.42 30.79 74.12
CA PRO A 195 40.83 32.07 74.40
C PRO A 195 41.13 33.10 73.28
N CYS A 196 40.17 33.95 73.07
CA CYS A 196 40.24 35.13 72.21
C CYS A 196 41.34 36.07 72.65
N LEU A 197 42.36 36.24 71.80
CA LEU A 197 43.22 37.46 71.83
C LEU A 197 42.61 38.51 70.95
N ARG A 198 42.12 39.51 71.58
CA ARG A 198 41.55 40.78 71.12
C ARG A 198 42.69 41.64 70.53
N TRP A 199 42.77 41.91 69.25
CA TRP A 199 43.57 43.02 68.73
C TRP A 199 42.67 44.12 68.24
N ARG A 200 42.80 45.28 68.93
CA ARG A 200 42.29 46.62 68.49
C ARG A 200 43.31 47.21 67.53
N ARG A 201 42.90 47.63 66.35
CA ARG A 201 42.97 48.99 65.84
C ARG A 201 42.22 49.07 64.55
#